data_cc48beafc862baf38cecc97d56ef3c99
#
_entry.id   cc48beafc862baf38cecc97d56ef3c99
#
_cell.length_a   1.000
_cell.length_b   1.000
_cell.length_c   1.000
_cell.angle_alpha   90.00
_cell.angle_beta   90.00
_cell.angle_gamma   90.00
#
_symmetry.space_group_name_H-M   'P 1'
#
loop_
_entity.id
_entity.type
_entity.pdbx_description
1 polymer ?
#
loop_
_entity_poly.entity_id
_entity_poly.type
_entity_poly.pdbx_seq_one_letter_code
_entity_poly.pdbx_strand_id
1 'polypeptide(L)'
;MFNLSYAHFANAYRRYASRDAQTLAAELGWAEQGAQRANGALVTSLALLSLGAPLTGTQAIAAGPLAGRRVCRGANRLADWLSERYALPEIIPLDHGLGDAACHLFGRRGIVAFVQGNGPSGGLIGLLDGRNALPLCCKAAARHPLDIRFWELR
;
A
#
# COMPACT_ATOMS: atom_id res chain seq x y z
N MET A 1 14.74 -2.58 13.48
CA MET A 1 13.32 -2.26 13.21
C MET A 1 13.22 -0.82 12.76
N PHE A 2 12.57 -0.54 11.65
CA PHE A 2 12.36 0.83 11.19
C PHE A 2 11.06 1.38 11.77
N ASN A 3 11.00 2.70 11.92
CA ASN A 3 9.82 3.37 12.44
C ASN A 3 9.13 4.18 11.33
N LEU A 4 7.81 4.16 11.34
CA LEU A 4 7.00 4.94 10.42
C LEU A 4 6.15 5.92 11.22
N SER A 5 6.23 7.21 10.89
CA SER A 5 5.26 8.18 11.37
C SER A 5 4.20 8.42 10.30
N TYR A 6 2.97 8.67 10.74
CA TYR A 6 1.88 8.94 9.81
C TYR A 6 2.20 10.14 8.91
N ALA A 7 2.68 11.23 9.49
CA ALA A 7 2.96 12.45 8.73
C ALA A 7 3.98 12.20 7.61
N HIS A 8 5.07 11.51 7.90
CA HIS A 8 6.09 11.22 6.91
C HIS A 8 5.60 10.24 5.84
N PHE A 9 4.92 9.19 6.28
CA PHE A 9 4.38 8.20 5.34
C PHE A 9 3.31 8.81 4.43
N ALA A 10 2.36 9.54 4.99
CA ALA A 10 1.30 10.17 4.21
C ALA A 10 1.85 11.17 3.19
N ASN A 11 2.84 11.95 3.58
CA ASN A 11 3.50 12.89 2.68
C ASN A 11 4.17 12.18 1.50
N ALA A 12 4.94 11.14 1.79
CA ALA A 12 5.60 10.34 0.76
C ALA A 12 4.58 9.64 -0.14
N TYR A 13 3.56 9.04 0.45
CA TYR A 13 2.50 8.36 -0.28
C TYR A 13 1.79 9.29 -1.26
N ARG A 14 1.37 10.47 -0.77
CA ARG A 14 0.66 11.44 -1.60
C ARG A 14 1.52 11.98 -2.73
N ARG A 15 2.81 12.13 -2.51
CA ARG A 15 3.75 12.58 -3.54
C ARG A 15 3.76 11.62 -4.72
N TYR A 16 3.83 10.32 -4.46
CA TYR A 16 3.82 9.32 -5.52
C TYR A 16 2.43 9.07 -6.09
N ALA A 17 1.40 9.10 -5.25
CA ALA A 17 0.02 8.89 -5.68
C ALA A 17 -0.53 10.00 -6.58
N SER A 18 0.00 11.22 -6.47
CA SER A 18 -0.41 12.36 -7.29
C SER A 18 0.11 12.30 -8.73
N ARG A 19 1.08 11.42 -9.01
CA ARG A 19 1.64 11.26 -10.36
C ARG A 19 0.84 10.25 -11.16
N ASP A 20 0.66 10.53 -12.46
CA ASP A 20 0.06 9.53 -13.32
C ASP A 20 1.02 8.34 -13.54
N ALA A 21 0.48 7.23 -14.04
CA ALA A 21 1.26 6.00 -14.20
C ALA A 21 2.43 6.15 -15.17
N GLN A 22 2.26 6.92 -16.23
CA GLN A 22 3.33 7.15 -17.21
C GLN A 22 4.46 7.99 -16.63
N THR A 23 4.13 9.08 -15.96
CA THR A 23 5.12 9.94 -15.31
C THR A 23 5.91 9.16 -14.26
N LEU A 24 5.21 8.39 -13.44
CA LEU A 24 5.85 7.59 -12.40
C LEU A 24 6.76 6.52 -13.00
N ALA A 25 6.31 5.81 -14.03
CA ALA A 25 7.11 4.80 -14.72
C ALA A 25 8.37 5.43 -15.33
N ALA A 26 8.26 6.60 -15.96
CA ALA A 26 9.40 7.31 -16.52
C ALA A 26 10.42 7.70 -15.45
N GLU A 27 9.96 8.20 -14.31
CA GLU A 27 10.84 8.55 -13.20
C GLU A 27 11.60 7.35 -12.63
N LEU A 28 10.97 6.16 -12.68
CA LEU A 28 11.57 4.91 -12.20
C LEU A 28 12.41 4.20 -13.26
N GLY A 29 12.46 4.73 -14.46
CA GLY A 29 13.20 4.13 -15.58
C GLY A 29 12.49 2.99 -16.27
N TRP A 30 11.16 2.92 -16.18
CA TRP A 30 10.33 1.85 -16.78
C TRP A 30 9.55 2.35 -18.00
N ALA A 31 10.22 2.98 -18.94
CA ALA A 31 9.59 3.74 -20.03
C ALA A 31 8.62 2.94 -20.91
N GLU A 32 8.83 1.65 -21.08
CA GLU A 32 8.02 0.81 -21.98
C GLU A 32 6.83 0.14 -21.30
N GLN A 33 6.72 0.23 -19.99
CA GLN A 33 5.66 -0.42 -19.22
C GLN A 33 4.57 0.57 -18.78
N GLY A 34 4.53 1.73 -19.39
CA GLY A 34 3.67 2.85 -18.99
C GLY A 34 2.17 2.63 -19.12
N ALA A 35 1.72 1.52 -19.67
CA ALA A 35 0.30 1.22 -19.79
C ALA A 35 -0.30 0.67 -18.48
N GLN A 36 0.52 0.30 -17.50
CA GLN A 36 0.03 -0.22 -16.23
C GLN A 36 -0.22 0.92 -15.25
N ARG A 37 -1.41 0.92 -14.68
CA ARG A 37 -1.78 1.93 -13.68
C ARG A 37 -0.88 1.81 -12.46
N ALA A 38 -0.50 2.97 -11.89
CA ALA A 38 0.09 2.99 -10.56
C ALA A 38 -0.93 2.39 -9.58
N ASN A 39 -0.55 1.32 -8.90
CA ASN A 39 -1.41 0.69 -7.92
C ASN A 39 -0.96 1.05 -6.51
N GLY A 40 -1.82 0.76 -5.53
CA GLY A 40 -1.53 1.08 -4.14
C GLY A 40 -0.28 0.38 -3.60
N ALA A 41 0.01 -0.83 -4.07
CA ALA A 41 1.21 -1.56 -3.66
C ALA A 41 2.49 -0.89 -4.15
N LEU A 42 2.50 -0.40 -5.39
CA LEU A 42 3.63 0.36 -5.93
C LEU A 42 3.84 1.66 -5.15
N VAL A 43 2.77 2.44 -4.97
CA VAL A 43 2.85 3.72 -4.26
C VAL A 43 3.28 3.51 -2.81
N THR A 44 2.72 2.51 -2.14
CA THR A 44 3.11 2.17 -0.76
C THR A 44 4.58 1.75 -0.69
N SER A 45 5.04 0.92 -1.63
CA SER A 45 6.44 0.51 -1.70
C SER A 45 7.38 1.70 -1.86
N LEU A 46 7.06 2.61 -2.77
CA LEU A 46 7.87 3.81 -2.99
C LEU A 46 7.92 4.71 -1.76
N ALA A 47 6.79 4.88 -1.09
CA ALA A 47 6.72 5.65 0.15
C ALA A 47 7.59 5.01 1.24
N LEU A 48 7.50 3.70 1.42
CA LEU A 48 8.31 2.97 2.39
C LEU A 48 9.81 3.08 2.08
N LEU A 49 10.19 2.90 0.82
CA LEU A 49 11.60 3.00 0.42
C LEU A 49 12.15 4.40 0.62
N SER A 50 11.36 5.43 0.32
CA SER A 50 11.77 6.82 0.50
C SER A 50 12.01 7.18 1.97
N LEU A 51 11.41 6.43 2.89
CA LEU A 51 11.58 6.60 4.34
C LEU A 51 12.66 5.68 4.92
N GLY A 52 13.38 4.98 4.06
CA GLY A 52 14.49 4.12 4.50
C GLY A 52 14.09 2.71 4.91
N ALA A 53 12.86 2.29 4.63
CA ALA A 53 12.44 0.92 4.96
C ALA A 53 13.24 -0.10 4.16
N PRO A 54 13.67 -1.22 4.77
CA PRO A 54 14.49 -2.24 4.10
C PRO A 54 13.61 -3.19 3.27
N LEU A 55 12.77 -2.65 2.40
CA LEU A 55 11.88 -3.43 1.56
C LEU A 55 12.68 -4.19 0.50
N THR A 56 12.39 -5.48 0.40
CA THR A 56 12.99 -6.38 -0.59
C THR A 56 11.90 -6.83 -1.57
N GLY A 57 11.68 -6.04 -2.60
CA GLY A 57 10.66 -6.33 -3.60
C GLY A 57 11.18 -7.16 -4.76
N THR A 58 10.33 -7.32 -5.75
CA THR A 58 10.61 -8.15 -6.93
C THR A 58 11.03 -7.36 -8.16
N GLN A 59 10.69 -6.06 -8.22
CA GLN A 59 10.98 -5.24 -9.38
C GLN A 59 11.96 -4.12 -9.03
N ALA A 60 13.10 -4.11 -9.72
CA ALA A 60 14.13 -3.10 -9.49
C ALA A 60 13.75 -1.74 -10.07
N ILE A 61 14.07 -0.69 -9.32
CA ILE A 61 13.97 0.69 -9.80
C ILE A 61 15.24 1.01 -10.57
N ALA A 62 15.10 1.47 -11.82
CA ALA A 62 16.22 1.68 -12.73
C ALA A 62 16.75 3.12 -12.72
N ALA A 63 15.97 4.10 -12.28
CA ALA A 63 16.34 5.50 -12.30
C ALA A 63 15.80 6.26 -11.10
N GLY A 64 16.33 7.47 -10.87
CA GLY A 64 15.89 8.35 -9.78
C GLY A 64 16.60 8.07 -8.47
N PRO A 65 16.16 8.75 -7.38
CA PRO A 65 16.85 8.66 -6.09
C PRO A 65 16.74 7.27 -5.43
N LEU A 66 15.80 6.43 -5.86
CA LEU A 66 15.64 5.08 -5.36
C LEU A 66 16.23 4.00 -6.28
N ALA A 67 17.02 4.39 -7.28
CA ALA A 67 17.64 3.46 -8.22
C ALA A 67 18.41 2.36 -7.48
N GLY A 68 18.24 1.12 -7.93
CA GLY A 68 18.83 -0.06 -7.28
C GLY A 68 17.97 -0.66 -6.16
N ARG A 69 16.98 0.06 -5.66
CA ARG A 69 16.01 -0.48 -4.69
C ARG A 69 14.93 -1.26 -5.44
N ARG A 70 14.22 -2.09 -4.73
CA ARG A 70 13.22 -2.99 -5.34
C ARG A 70 11.86 -2.77 -4.72
N VAL A 71 10.84 -2.61 -5.57
CA VAL A 71 9.46 -2.44 -5.13
C VAL A 71 8.69 -3.75 -5.13
N CYS A 72 7.65 -3.81 -4.31
CA CYS A 72 6.68 -4.90 -4.31
C CYS A 72 5.38 -4.38 -4.93
N ARG A 73 4.96 -4.97 -6.05
CA ARG A 73 3.74 -4.55 -6.76
C ARG A 73 2.50 -5.34 -6.35
N GLY A 74 2.66 -6.38 -5.55
CA GLY A 74 1.55 -7.18 -5.05
C GLY A 74 1.12 -6.74 -3.66
N ALA A 75 -0.17 -6.41 -3.48
CA ALA A 75 -0.67 -5.93 -2.20
C ALA A 75 -0.60 -7.03 -1.12
N ASN A 76 -0.98 -8.26 -1.44
CA ASN A 76 -0.90 -9.38 -0.50
C ASN A 76 0.53 -9.62 -0.02
N ARG A 77 1.48 -9.59 -0.96
CA ARG A 77 2.88 -9.80 -0.64
C ARG A 77 3.44 -8.67 0.23
N LEU A 78 3.06 -7.44 -0.07
CA LEU A 78 3.49 -6.29 0.73
C LEU A 78 2.89 -6.33 2.13
N ALA A 79 1.64 -6.75 2.26
CA ALA A 79 0.99 -6.94 3.55
C ALA A 79 1.73 -7.99 4.39
N ASP A 80 2.14 -9.10 3.77
CA ASP A 80 2.93 -10.12 4.45
C ASP A 80 4.28 -9.58 4.90
N TRP A 81 4.96 -8.81 4.05
CA TRP A 81 6.23 -8.19 4.38
C TRP A 81 6.09 -7.25 5.59
N LEU A 82 5.04 -6.41 5.61
CA LEU A 82 4.78 -5.51 6.74
C LEU A 82 4.52 -6.30 8.02
N SER A 83 3.76 -7.39 7.93
CA SER A 83 3.48 -8.25 9.09
C SER A 83 4.74 -8.88 9.68
N GLU A 84 5.67 -9.24 8.83
CA GLU A 84 6.91 -9.92 9.24
C GLU A 84 8.01 -8.94 9.68
N ARG A 85 8.11 -7.79 9.02
CA ARG A 85 9.27 -6.91 9.15
C ARG A 85 8.99 -5.60 9.87
N TYR A 86 7.74 -5.20 9.94
CA TYR A 86 7.37 -3.95 10.62
C TYR A 86 6.66 -4.22 11.94
N ALA A 87 5.43 -4.69 11.87
CA ALA A 87 4.61 -4.96 13.06
C ALA A 87 3.45 -5.88 12.69
N LEU A 88 2.95 -6.61 13.66
CA LEU A 88 1.71 -7.37 13.49
C LEU A 88 0.56 -6.39 13.27
N PRO A 89 -0.29 -6.64 12.28
CA PRO A 89 -1.43 -5.78 12.01
C PRO A 89 -2.56 -6.03 12.99
N GLU A 90 -3.43 -5.04 13.14
CA GLU A 90 -4.75 -5.26 13.67
C GLU A 90 -5.61 -5.88 12.58
N ILE A 91 -6.32 -6.95 12.90
CA ILE A 91 -7.25 -7.60 11.95
C ILE A 91 -8.62 -6.97 12.14
N ILE A 92 -9.14 -6.37 11.08
CA ILE A 92 -10.47 -5.74 11.10
C ILE A 92 -11.50 -6.78 10.70
N PRO A 93 -12.53 -7.02 11.53
CA PRO A 93 -13.52 -8.06 11.23
C PRO A 93 -14.31 -7.80 9.95
N LEU A 94 -14.56 -8.86 9.19
CA LEU A 94 -15.42 -8.84 8.00
C LEU A 94 -16.75 -9.57 8.22
N ASP A 95 -17.03 -10.02 9.43
CA ASP A 95 -18.21 -10.81 9.76
C ASP A 95 -19.53 -10.10 9.43
N HIS A 96 -19.53 -8.79 9.53
CA HIS A 96 -20.70 -7.95 9.25
C HIS A 96 -20.57 -7.14 7.96
N GLY A 97 -19.63 -7.53 7.10
CA GLY A 97 -19.41 -6.92 5.80
C GLY A 97 -18.47 -5.71 5.81
N LEU A 98 -18.24 -5.18 4.62
CA LEU A 98 -17.30 -4.08 4.40
C LEU A 98 -17.81 -2.74 4.91
N GLY A 99 -19.13 -2.54 4.96
CA GLY A 99 -19.71 -1.33 5.55
C GLY A 99 -19.40 -1.23 7.04
N ASP A 100 -19.50 -2.33 7.77
CA ASP A 100 -19.13 -2.40 9.18
C ASP A 100 -17.62 -2.19 9.36
N ALA A 101 -16.82 -2.83 8.51
CA ALA A 101 -15.36 -2.65 8.53
C ALA A 101 -14.99 -1.19 8.31
N ALA A 102 -15.68 -0.47 7.41
CA ALA A 102 -15.45 0.95 7.20
C ALA A 102 -15.71 1.77 8.47
N CYS A 103 -16.73 1.39 9.26
CA CYS A 103 -16.99 2.03 10.55
C CYS A 103 -15.85 1.82 11.55
N HIS A 104 -15.28 0.60 11.58
CA HIS A 104 -14.12 0.30 12.42
C HIS A 104 -12.86 1.10 12.02
N LEU A 105 -12.72 1.43 10.75
CA LEU A 105 -11.56 2.14 10.22
C LEU A 105 -11.75 3.67 10.22
N PHE A 106 -12.97 4.14 10.33
CA PHE A 106 -13.26 5.57 10.24
C PHE A 106 -12.53 6.36 11.34
N GLY A 107 -11.92 7.46 10.95
CA GLY A 107 -11.15 8.30 11.87
C GLY A 107 -9.75 7.80 12.18
N ARG A 108 -9.38 6.62 11.71
CA ARG A 108 -8.07 6.03 11.96
C ARG A 108 -7.11 6.29 10.80
N ARG A 109 -5.81 6.29 11.08
CA ARG A 109 -4.78 6.68 10.12
C ARG A 109 -3.63 5.67 10.12
N GLY A 110 -3.20 5.28 8.94
CA GLY A 110 -2.11 4.34 8.78
C GLY A 110 -2.12 3.64 7.44
N ILE A 111 -1.64 2.41 7.42
CA ILE A 111 -1.62 1.55 6.24
C ILE A 111 -2.72 0.50 6.39
N VAL A 112 -3.54 0.33 5.37
CA VAL A 112 -4.59 -0.69 5.34
C VAL A 112 -4.41 -1.59 4.12
N ALA A 113 -4.53 -2.90 4.34
CA ALA A 113 -4.46 -3.91 3.28
C ALA A 113 -5.71 -4.77 3.30
N PHE A 114 -6.32 -4.92 2.12
CA PHE A 114 -7.44 -5.83 1.90
C PHE A 114 -6.86 -7.05 1.19
N VAL A 115 -6.70 -8.14 1.94
CA VAL A 115 -6.02 -9.35 1.45
C VAL A 115 -7.00 -10.20 0.66
N GLN A 116 -6.56 -10.70 -0.48
CA GLN A 116 -7.36 -11.49 -1.40
C GLN A 116 -6.69 -12.84 -1.63
N GLY A 117 -7.47 -13.88 -1.94
CA GLY A 117 -6.95 -15.23 -2.12
C GLY A 117 -6.20 -15.50 -3.42
N ASN A 118 -5.86 -14.48 -4.19
CA ASN A 118 -5.33 -14.62 -5.56
C ASN A 118 -3.80 -14.62 -5.64
N GLY A 119 -3.12 -15.01 -4.57
CA GLY A 119 -1.67 -15.06 -4.54
C GLY A 119 -1.02 -13.69 -4.29
N PRO A 120 0.29 -13.56 -4.50
CA PRO A 120 1.05 -12.37 -4.07
C PRO A 120 0.63 -11.08 -4.77
N SER A 121 0.10 -11.18 -6.00
CA SER A 121 -0.31 -10.01 -6.79
C SER A 121 -1.72 -9.52 -6.48
N GLY A 122 -2.50 -10.29 -5.71
CA GLY A 122 -3.87 -9.90 -5.37
C GLY A 122 -3.95 -8.86 -4.27
N GLY A 123 -5.18 -8.42 -4.00
CA GLY A 123 -5.47 -7.53 -2.90
C GLY A 123 -5.40 -6.04 -3.24
N LEU A 124 -5.54 -5.24 -2.21
CA LEU A 124 -5.47 -3.79 -2.28
C LEU A 124 -4.75 -3.30 -1.04
N ILE A 125 -3.85 -2.33 -1.16
CA ILE A 125 -3.15 -1.73 -0.03
C ILE A 125 -3.00 -0.23 -0.28
N GLY A 126 -3.07 0.56 0.77
CA GLY A 126 -2.90 1.99 0.63
C GLY A 126 -2.94 2.74 1.94
N LEU A 127 -2.99 4.06 1.81
CA LEU A 127 -3.06 5.00 2.93
C LEU A 127 -4.50 5.13 3.44
N LEU A 128 -4.67 4.93 4.74
CA LEU A 128 -5.90 5.30 5.45
C LEU A 128 -5.66 6.64 6.12
N ASP A 129 -6.42 7.67 5.73
CA ASP A 129 -6.15 9.07 6.14
C ASP A 129 -7.10 9.63 7.18
N GLY A 130 -7.97 8.81 7.74
CA GLY A 130 -8.98 9.21 8.71
C GLY A 130 -10.34 9.53 8.08
N ARG A 131 -10.40 9.72 6.76
CA ARG A 131 -11.64 10.10 6.05
C ARG A 131 -12.01 9.17 4.90
N ASN A 132 -11.04 8.38 4.42
CA ASN A 132 -11.21 7.59 3.21
C ASN A 132 -11.56 6.11 3.46
N ALA A 133 -11.98 5.75 4.67
CA ALA A 133 -12.32 4.37 5.00
C ALA A 133 -13.44 3.82 4.09
N LEU A 134 -14.52 4.56 3.93
CA LEU A 134 -15.64 4.10 3.11
C LEU A 134 -15.28 3.97 1.62
N PRO A 135 -14.66 4.98 0.98
CA PRO A 135 -14.20 4.82 -0.40
C PRO A 135 -13.26 3.63 -0.62
N LEU A 136 -12.34 3.38 0.30
CA LEU A 136 -11.44 2.24 0.21
C LEU A 136 -12.18 0.91 0.32
N CYS A 137 -13.10 0.80 1.26
CA CYS A 137 -13.91 -0.41 1.44
C CYS A 137 -14.82 -0.66 0.23
N CYS A 138 -15.40 0.38 -0.35
CA CYS A 138 -16.18 0.27 -1.57
C CYS A 138 -15.34 -0.23 -2.74
N LYS A 139 -14.12 0.27 -2.87
CA LYS A 139 -13.18 -0.17 -3.90
C LYS A 139 -12.76 -1.62 -3.68
N ALA A 140 -12.53 -2.02 -2.44
CA ALA A 140 -12.15 -3.37 -2.07
C ALA A 140 -13.30 -4.37 -2.25
N ALA A 141 -14.55 -3.94 -2.17
CA ALA A 141 -15.73 -4.81 -2.31
C ALA A 141 -15.74 -5.56 -3.64
N ALA A 142 -15.29 -4.92 -4.72
CA ALA A 142 -15.22 -5.55 -6.03
C ALA A 142 -14.18 -6.67 -6.10
N ARG A 143 -13.29 -6.77 -5.12
CA ARG A 143 -12.21 -7.75 -5.07
C ARG A 143 -12.48 -8.88 -4.09
N HIS A 144 -13.61 -8.85 -3.38
CA HIS A 144 -14.00 -9.87 -2.38
C HIS A 144 -12.88 -10.21 -1.40
N PRO A 145 -12.45 -9.26 -0.56
CA PRO A 145 -11.34 -9.50 0.35
C PRO A 145 -11.68 -10.57 1.38
N LEU A 146 -10.69 -11.37 1.76
CA LEU A 146 -10.79 -12.39 2.80
C LEU A 146 -10.41 -11.85 4.18
N ASP A 147 -9.64 -10.78 4.23
CA ASP A 147 -9.01 -10.29 5.44
C ASP A 147 -8.68 -8.82 5.27
N ILE A 148 -8.79 -8.03 6.33
CA ILE A 148 -8.35 -6.64 6.38
C ILE A 148 -7.30 -6.51 7.46
N ARG A 149 -6.12 -6.05 7.09
CA ARG A 149 -5.01 -5.80 7.99
C ARG A 149 -4.76 -4.31 8.07
N PHE A 150 -4.66 -3.80 9.29
CA PHE A 150 -4.44 -2.38 9.53
C PHE A 150 -3.23 -2.15 10.42
N TRP A 151 -2.32 -1.30 9.98
CA TRP A 151 -1.17 -0.84 10.74
C TRP A 151 -1.37 0.63 11.09
N GLU A 152 -1.73 0.91 12.33
CA GLU A 152 -1.93 2.28 12.78
C GLU A 152 -0.58 3.01 12.85
N LEU A 153 -0.53 4.21 12.29
CA LEU A 153 0.65 5.07 12.32
C LEU A 153 0.33 6.33 13.14
N ARG A 154 1.31 6.76 13.92
CA ARG A 154 1.18 7.95 14.78
C ARG A 154 2.00 9.12 14.29
#